data_556ebf7e509353ea4a5e1d14de3d7578
#
_entry.id   556ebf7e509353ea4a5e1d14de3d7578
#
_cell.length_a   1.000
_cell.length_b   1.000
_cell.length_c   1.000
_cell.angle_alpha   90.00
_cell.angle_beta   90.00
_cell.angle_gamma   90.00
#
_symmetry.space_group_name_H-M   'P 1'
#
loop_
_entity.id
_entity.type
_entity.pdbx_description
1 polymer ?
#
loop_
_entity_poly.entity_id
_entity_poly.type
_entity_poly.pdbx_seq_one_letter_code
_entity_poly.pdbx_strand_id
1 'polypeptide(L)'
;GVGKTTIAVNLALILALQNKETLLLDADLGMANAHILLGINPKYSLEDFVTGKSSLDKVITTTRSNLKFVSGGNAINNLLNLIDLERHKIINSFKDLNKKPKFMLIDVGAGAESSSMTFMASADKVIVVITGEPTSFIDAYTLIKTSFLDYKMSNFGIIVNMALSPIQAKLNFDKFQS
;
A
#
# COMPACT_ATOMS: atom_id res chain seq x y z
N GLY A 1 -3.48 6.95 -13.57
CA GLY A 1 -2.81 5.99 -12.68
C GLY A 1 -3.19 4.54 -12.99
N VAL A 2 -2.33 3.58 -12.65
CA VAL A 2 -2.51 2.14 -12.98
C VAL A 2 -3.55 1.41 -12.09
N GLY A 3 -4.18 2.08 -11.11
CA GLY A 3 -5.24 1.52 -10.26
C GLY A 3 -4.76 0.79 -8.99
N LYS A 4 -3.59 1.10 -8.46
CA LYS A 4 -3.04 0.51 -7.23
C LYS A 4 -4.02 0.54 -6.06
N THR A 5 -4.46 1.73 -5.67
CA THR A 5 -5.41 1.95 -4.58
C THR A 5 -6.71 1.18 -4.77
N THR A 6 -7.26 1.18 -5.99
CA THR A 6 -8.49 0.42 -6.29
C THR A 6 -8.29 -1.07 -6.06
N ILE A 7 -7.16 -1.63 -6.49
CA ILE A 7 -6.82 -3.04 -6.28
C ILE A 7 -6.61 -3.32 -4.79
N ALA A 8 -5.86 -2.47 -4.08
CA ALA A 8 -5.59 -2.64 -2.65
C ALA A 8 -6.88 -2.65 -1.83
N VAL A 9 -7.77 -1.67 -2.08
CA VAL A 9 -9.07 -1.56 -1.40
C VAL A 9 -9.95 -2.78 -1.67
N ASN A 10 -10.10 -3.19 -2.93
CA ASN A 10 -10.94 -4.35 -3.28
C ASN A 10 -10.38 -5.65 -2.72
N LEU A 11 -9.07 -5.87 -2.79
CA LEU A 11 -8.43 -7.04 -2.20
C LEU A 11 -8.63 -7.09 -0.69
N ALA A 12 -8.44 -5.96 0.00
CA ALA A 12 -8.65 -5.86 1.44
C ALA A 12 -10.11 -6.16 1.83
N LEU A 13 -11.08 -5.62 1.07
CA LEU A 13 -12.51 -5.89 1.29
C LEU A 13 -12.85 -7.37 1.07
N ILE A 14 -12.35 -8.00 0.01
CA ILE A 14 -12.57 -9.43 -0.26
C ILE A 14 -12.04 -10.29 0.89
N LEU A 15 -10.83 -10.00 1.38
CA LEU A 15 -10.24 -10.74 2.49
C LEU A 15 -11.07 -10.55 3.78
N ALA A 16 -11.50 -9.33 4.08
CA ALA A 16 -12.34 -9.04 5.24
C ALA A 16 -13.71 -9.74 5.15
N LEU A 17 -14.35 -9.74 3.97
CA LEU A 17 -15.62 -10.45 3.73
C LEU A 17 -15.49 -11.97 3.87
N GLN A 18 -14.31 -12.51 3.65
CA GLN A 18 -13.97 -13.91 3.91
C GLN A 18 -13.61 -14.18 5.39
N ASN A 19 -13.93 -13.26 6.29
CA ASN A 19 -13.62 -13.34 7.72
C ASN A 19 -12.11 -13.48 8.00
N LYS A 20 -11.26 -12.95 7.13
CA LYS A 20 -9.83 -12.81 7.40
C LYS A 20 -9.59 -11.48 8.12
N GLU A 21 -8.92 -11.54 9.26
CA GLU A 21 -8.52 -10.30 9.97
C GLU A 21 -7.56 -9.50 9.06
N THR A 22 -8.07 -8.43 8.47
CA THR A 22 -7.38 -7.64 7.45
C THR A 22 -7.27 -6.19 7.89
N LEU A 23 -6.10 -5.60 7.69
CA LEU A 23 -5.83 -4.18 7.85
C LEU A 23 -5.32 -3.62 6.53
N LEU A 24 -5.90 -2.51 6.09
CA LEU A 24 -5.42 -1.70 4.97
C LEU A 24 -4.82 -0.40 5.52
N LEU A 25 -3.55 -0.17 5.25
CA LEU A 25 -2.86 1.09 5.48
C LEU A 25 -2.76 1.85 4.16
N ASP A 26 -3.34 3.04 4.12
CA ASP A 26 -3.13 4.00 3.03
C ASP A 26 -1.84 4.78 3.33
N ALA A 27 -0.75 4.36 2.72
CA ALA A 27 0.57 4.97 2.85
C ALA A 27 0.96 5.84 1.65
N ASP A 28 0.00 6.19 0.78
CA ASP A 28 0.19 7.25 -0.22
C ASP A 28 0.13 8.61 0.47
N LEU A 29 1.25 9.02 1.06
CA LEU A 29 1.35 10.19 1.93
C LEU A 29 1.11 11.52 1.19
N GLY A 30 1.08 11.51 -0.14
CA GLY A 30 0.82 12.68 -0.98
C GLY A 30 -0.63 12.81 -1.42
N MET A 31 -1.32 11.69 -1.61
CA MET A 31 -2.69 11.64 -2.16
C MET A 31 -3.49 10.49 -1.54
N ALA A 32 -3.49 10.40 -0.20
CA ALA A 32 -4.27 9.39 0.53
C ALA A 32 -5.77 9.52 0.20
N ASN A 33 -6.31 8.56 -0.55
CA ASN A 33 -7.69 8.60 -1.04
C ASN A 33 -8.44 7.26 -0.91
N ALA A 34 -7.83 6.24 -0.32
CA ALA A 34 -8.48 4.96 -0.12
C ALA A 34 -9.75 5.07 0.77
N HIS A 35 -9.79 6.01 1.72
CA HIS A 35 -10.96 6.28 2.55
C HIS A 35 -12.18 6.71 1.73
N ILE A 36 -11.98 7.43 0.60
CA ILE A 36 -13.05 7.85 -0.30
C ILE A 36 -13.67 6.61 -0.97
N LEU A 37 -12.83 5.69 -1.46
CA LEU A 37 -13.29 4.44 -2.07
C LEU A 37 -14.03 3.54 -1.07
N LEU A 38 -13.64 3.60 0.21
CA LEU A 38 -14.29 2.87 1.30
C LEU A 38 -15.58 3.55 1.80
N GLY A 39 -15.86 4.79 1.39
CA GLY A 39 -17.01 5.57 1.86
C GLY A 39 -16.96 5.87 3.36
N ILE A 40 -15.78 6.06 3.92
CA ILE A 40 -15.56 6.32 5.35
C ILE A 40 -14.85 7.65 5.56
N ASN A 41 -15.03 8.22 6.76
CA ASN A 41 -14.34 9.44 7.19
C ASN A 41 -13.59 9.16 8.51
N PRO A 42 -12.31 8.73 8.46
CA PRO A 42 -11.51 8.46 9.65
C PRO A 42 -11.35 9.73 10.50
N LYS A 43 -11.55 9.59 11.82
CA LYS A 43 -11.40 10.72 12.75
C LYS A 43 -9.93 11.10 12.98
N TYR A 44 -9.07 10.10 12.96
CA TYR A 44 -7.64 10.23 13.16
C TYR A 44 -6.89 9.54 12.03
N SER A 45 -5.66 9.99 11.78
CA SER A 45 -4.78 9.47 10.74
C SER A 45 -3.46 8.95 11.34
N LEU A 46 -2.65 8.33 10.52
CA LEU A 46 -1.28 7.93 10.88
C LEU A 46 -0.45 9.12 11.34
N GLU A 47 -0.67 10.29 10.75
CA GLU A 47 -0.03 11.54 11.18
C GLU A 47 -0.36 11.90 12.63
N ASP A 48 -1.62 11.75 13.04
CA ASP A 48 -2.02 12.01 14.44
C ASP A 48 -1.33 11.05 15.42
N PHE A 49 -1.06 9.81 15.00
CA PHE A 49 -0.27 8.87 15.79
C PHE A 49 1.20 9.30 15.87
N VAL A 50 1.82 9.63 14.76
CA VAL A 50 3.24 10.02 14.72
C VAL A 50 3.51 11.29 15.50
N THR A 51 2.59 12.25 15.43
CA THR A 51 2.70 13.52 16.18
C THR A 51 2.27 13.40 17.65
N GLY A 52 1.88 12.21 18.10
CA GLY A 52 1.46 11.97 19.49
C GLY A 52 0.07 12.50 19.85
N LYS A 53 -0.71 12.98 18.89
CA LYS A 53 -2.08 13.47 19.11
C LYS A 53 -3.08 12.35 19.37
N SER A 54 -2.78 11.13 18.91
CA SER A 54 -3.66 9.97 19.07
C SER A 54 -2.86 8.69 19.27
N SER A 55 -3.46 7.69 19.94
CA SER A 55 -2.90 6.35 20.04
C SER A 55 -3.18 5.56 18.76
N LEU A 56 -2.38 4.50 18.49
CA LEU A 56 -2.55 3.66 17.30
C LEU A 56 -3.95 3.02 17.23
N ASP A 57 -4.50 2.56 18.37
CA ASP A 57 -5.84 1.97 18.41
C ASP A 57 -6.95 2.94 17.96
N LYS A 58 -6.80 4.24 18.24
CA LYS A 58 -7.76 5.27 17.82
C LYS A 58 -7.65 5.65 16.37
N VAL A 59 -6.49 5.43 15.74
CA VAL A 59 -6.23 5.69 14.33
C VAL A 59 -6.86 4.57 13.46
N ILE A 60 -7.02 3.37 14.01
CA ILE A 60 -7.64 2.26 13.31
C ILE A 60 -9.15 2.47 13.25
N THR A 61 -9.67 2.64 12.05
CA THR A 61 -11.11 2.72 11.77
C THR A 61 -11.61 1.37 11.27
N THR A 62 -12.64 0.80 11.90
CA THR A 62 -13.26 -0.44 11.42
C THR A 62 -14.44 -0.12 10.49
N THR A 63 -14.44 -0.65 9.28
CA THR A 63 -15.51 -0.50 8.30
C THR A 63 -16.68 -1.43 8.60
N ARG A 64 -17.82 -1.23 7.92
CA ARG A 64 -18.98 -2.13 8.01
C ARG A 64 -18.69 -3.57 7.59
N SER A 65 -17.67 -3.77 6.75
CA SER A 65 -17.21 -5.09 6.28
C SER A 65 -16.14 -5.72 7.18
N ASN A 66 -15.97 -5.24 8.42
CA ASN A 66 -14.92 -5.65 9.36
C ASN A 66 -13.48 -5.43 8.84
N LEU A 67 -13.28 -4.69 7.77
CA LEU A 67 -11.97 -4.26 7.35
C LEU A 67 -11.47 -3.19 8.33
N LYS A 68 -10.29 -3.38 8.88
CA LYS A 68 -9.54 -2.35 9.61
C LYS A 68 -8.82 -1.46 8.63
N PHE A 69 -8.94 -0.16 8.80
CA PHE A 69 -8.35 0.83 7.91
C PHE A 69 -7.58 1.88 8.70
N VAL A 70 -6.43 2.28 8.19
CA VAL A 70 -5.63 3.41 8.69
C VAL A 70 -5.36 4.36 7.53
N SER A 71 -5.78 5.61 7.69
CA SER A 71 -5.47 6.68 6.74
C SER A 71 -4.08 7.24 6.99
N GLY A 72 -3.31 7.49 5.94
CA GLY A 72 -2.01 8.16 6.04
C GLY A 72 -2.11 9.59 6.55
N GLY A 73 -3.19 10.30 6.22
CA GLY A 73 -3.38 11.71 6.53
C GLY A 73 -3.12 12.63 5.34
N ASN A 74 -3.41 13.91 5.52
CA ASN A 74 -3.32 14.93 4.47
C ASN A 74 -2.14 15.90 4.64
N ALA A 75 -1.41 15.82 5.75
CA ALA A 75 -0.30 16.74 6.00
C ALA A 75 1.00 16.16 5.46
N ILE A 76 1.19 16.39 4.20
CA ILE A 76 2.26 15.93 3.32
C ILE A 76 3.65 16.14 3.95
N ASN A 77 3.89 17.23 4.64
CA ASN A 77 5.23 17.61 5.08
C ASN A 77 5.78 16.79 6.25
N ASN A 78 4.95 16.37 7.19
CA ASN A 78 5.43 15.67 8.40
C ASN A 78 5.75 14.21 8.12
N LEU A 79 4.95 13.51 7.31
CA LEU A 79 5.13 12.09 7.02
C LEU A 79 6.14 11.84 5.88
N LEU A 80 6.22 12.74 4.89
CA LEU A 80 7.23 12.66 3.83
C LEU A 80 8.64 12.92 4.36
N ASN A 81 8.77 13.78 5.37
CA ASN A 81 10.05 14.14 5.98
C ASN A 81 10.46 13.18 7.12
N LEU A 82 9.68 12.11 7.40
CA LEU A 82 10.10 11.11 8.36
C LEU A 82 11.42 10.47 7.92
N ILE A 83 12.35 10.41 8.86
CA ILE A 83 13.56 9.61 8.65
C ILE A 83 13.21 8.11 8.68
N ASP A 84 14.06 7.28 8.10
CA ASP A 84 13.81 5.83 8.00
C ASP A 84 13.55 5.17 9.37
N LEU A 85 14.20 5.66 10.42
CA LEU A 85 13.99 5.17 11.78
C LEU A 85 12.54 5.37 12.27
N GLU A 86 11.93 6.50 11.94
CA GLU A 86 10.54 6.81 12.32
C GLU A 86 9.56 5.95 11.53
N ARG A 87 9.82 5.73 10.24
CA ARG A 87 9.02 4.81 9.42
C ARG A 87 9.09 3.37 9.96
N HIS A 88 10.27 2.90 10.35
CA HIS A 88 10.43 1.61 11.00
C HIS A 88 9.68 1.53 12.34
N LYS A 89 9.66 2.60 13.14
CA LYS A 89 8.85 2.64 14.37
C LYS A 89 7.37 2.49 14.09
N ILE A 90 6.86 3.18 13.06
CA ILE A 90 5.47 3.05 12.62
C ILE A 90 5.16 1.59 12.26
N ILE A 91 5.97 0.98 11.40
CA ILE A 91 5.77 -0.41 10.95
C ILE A 91 5.78 -1.36 12.15
N ASN A 92 6.73 -1.18 13.08
CA ASN A 92 6.84 -2.02 14.26
C ASN A 92 5.65 -1.84 15.21
N SER A 93 5.09 -0.63 15.35
CA SER A 93 3.91 -0.39 16.19
C SER A 93 2.69 -1.23 15.78
N PHE A 94 2.56 -1.55 14.48
CA PHE A 94 1.52 -2.47 14.01
C PHE A 94 1.75 -3.93 14.42
N LYS A 95 3.01 -4.32 14.67
CA LYS A 95 3.35 -5.67 15.18
C LYS A 95 2.97 -5.86 16.64
N ASP A 96 2.86 -4.76 17.39
CA ASP A 96 2.55 -4.75 18.81
C ASP A 96 1.04 -4.62 19.10
N LEU A 97 0.20 -4.59 18.06
CA LEU A 97 -1.24 -4.60 18.23
C LEU A 97 -1.72 -5.84 18.97
N ASN A 98 -2.61 -5.66 19.97
CA ASN A 98 -3.21 -6.74 20.76
C ASN A 98 -3.90 -7.81 19.89
N LYS A 99 -4.49 -7.39 18.77
CA LYS A 99 -5.07 -8.26 17.74
C LYS A 99 -4.33 -8.03 16.43
N LYS A 100 -3.31 -8.83 16.17
CA LYS A 100 -2.54 -8.76 14.92
C LYS A 100 -3.44 -9.13 13.74
N PRO A 101 -3.48 -8.32 12.69
CA PRO A 101 -4.17 -8.70 11.47
C PRO A 101 -3.47 -9.91 10.83
N LYS A 102 -4.24 -10.83 10.26
CA LYS A 102 -3.69 -11.95 9.47
C LYS A 102 -3.10 -11.45 8.15
N PHE A 103 -3.69 -10.40 7.58
CA PHE A 103 -3.22 -9.73 6.39
C PHE A 103 -3.12 -8.23 6.65
N MET A 104 -1.97 -7.66 6.33
CA MET A 104 -1.77 -6.23 6.28
C MET A 104 -1.42 -5.83 4.85
N LEU A 105 -2.32 -5.06 4.23
CA LEU A 105 -2.09 -4.47 2.92
C LEU A 105 -1.62 -3.02 3.12
N ILE A 106 -0.59 -2.63 2.37
CA ILE A 106 -0.05 -1.27 2.42
C ILE A 106 -0.15 -0.71 1.01
N ASP A 107 -1.02 0.28 0.82
CA ASP A 107 -1.13 1.01 -0.44
C ASP A 107 -0.10 2.13 -0.45
N VAL A 108 0.89 2.04 -1.34
CA VAL A 108 1.98 3.01 -1.44
C VAL A 108 1.86 3.85 -2.71
N GLY A 109 2.34 5.08 -2.65
CA GLY A 109 2.41 5.99 -3.79
C GLY A 109 3.20 5.43 -4.97
N ALA A 110 3.15 6.10 -6.10
CA ALA A 110 3.93 5.74 -7.27
C ALA A 110 5.40 6.14 -7.10
N GLY A 111 6.29 5.33 -7.69
CA GLY A 111 7.71 5.66 -7.75
C GLY A 111 8.57 5.00 -6.67
N ALA A 112 9.89 5.22 -6.81
CA ALA A 112 10.92 4.68 -5.92
C ALA A 112 11.37 5.71 -4.86
N GLU A 113 10.43 6.51 -4.35
CA GLU A 113 10.72 7.45 -3.27
C GLU A 113 11.06 6.71 -1.97
N SER A 114 11.92 7.30 -1.14
CA SER A 114 12.39 6.66 0.11
C SER A 114 11.23 6.24 1.03
N SER A 115 10.14 7.02 1.06
CA SER A 115 8.94 6.71 1.82
C SER A 115 8.28 5.40 1.38
N SER A 116 8.06 5.23 0.08
CA SER A 116 7.49 4.00 -0.51
C SER A 116 8.42 2.81 -0.32
N MET A 117 9.73 3.00 -0.51
CA MET A 117 10.74 1.95 -0.40
C MET A 117 10.81 1.35 1.01
N THR A 118 10.73 2.18 2.07
CA THR A 118 10.75 1.68 3.45
C THR A 118 9.53 0.80 3.76
N PHE A 119 8.33 1.19 3.31
CA PHE A 119 7.14 0.36 3.48
C PHE A 119 7.22 -0.93 2.67
N MET A 120 7.69 -0.88 1.42
CA MET A 120 7.87 -2.07 0.59
C MET A 120 8.91 -3.03 1.18
N ALA A 121 10.03 -2.53 1.70
CA ALA A 121 11.08 -3.35 2.30
C ALA A 121 10.63 -4.09 3.57
N SER A 122 9.57 -3.62 4.22
CA SER A 122 8.98 -4.26 5.40
C SER A 122 7.93 -5.31 5.08
N ALA A 123 7.53 -5.44 3.83
CA ALA A 123 6.49 -6.37 3.41
C ALA A 123 7.06 -7.75 3.04
N ASP A 124 6.29 -8.81 3.32
CA ASP A 124 6.63 -10.18 2.92
C ASP A 124 6.58 -10.34 1.38
N LYS A 125 5.75 -9.54 0.71
CA LYS A 125 5.58 -9.56 -0.74
C LYS A 125 5.19 -8.18 -1.26
N VAL A 126 5.83 -7.75 -2.34
CA VAL A 126 5.48 -6.54 -3.08
C VAL A 126 4.66 -6.90 -4.32
N ILE A 127 3.50 -6.27 -4.48
CA ILE A 127 2.64 -6.41 -5.66
C ILE A 127 2.83 -5.17 -6.54
N VAL A 128 3.35 -5.37 -7.73
CA VAL A 128 3.53 -4.30 -8.72
C VAL A 128 2.37 -4.36 -9.71
N VAL A 129 1.66 -3.24 -9.85
CA VAL A 129 0.52 -3.13 -10.76
C VAL A 129 0.99 -2.45 -12.06
N ILE A 130 0.78 -3.10 -13.18
CA ILE A 130 1.07 -2.59 -14.51
C ILE A 130 -0.19 -2.52 -15.37
N THR A 131 -0.15 -1.69 -16.42
CA THR A 131 -1.12 -1.64 -17.51
C THR A 131 -0.43 -2.00 -18.82
N GLY A 132 -1.15 -2.03 -19.94
CA GLY A 132 -0.56 -2.27 -21.26
C GLY A 132 0.23 -1.09 -21.84
N GLU A 133 0.43 -0.02 -21.08
CA GLU A 133 1.12 1.19 -21.51
C GLU A 133 2.65 1.06 -21.34
N PRO A 134 3.47 1.49 -22.34
CA PRO A 134 4.93 1.42 -22.25
C PRO A 134 5.50 2.15 -21.03
N THR A 135 4.94 3.29 -20.66
CA THR A 135 5.36 4.07 -19.47
C THR A 135 5.19 3.27 -18.20
N SER A 136 4.09 2.51 -18.08
CA SER A 136 3.83 1.65 -16.93
C SER A 136 4.89 0.53 -16.80
N PHE A 137 5.37 0.01 -17.93
CA PHE A 137 6.44 -1.00 -17.93
C PHE A 137 7.77 -0.44 -17.46
N ILE A 138 8.13 0.76 -17.94
CA ILE A 138 9.37 1.44 -17.57
C ILE A 138 9.36 1.76 -16.06
N ASP A 139 8.26 2.30 -15.56
CA ASP A 139 8.10 2.63 -14.14
C ASP A 139 8.21 1.39 -13.25
N ALA A 140 7.51 0.31 -13.64
CA ALA A 140 7.54 -0.96 -12.91
C ALA A 140 8.93 -1.62 -12.93
N TYR A 141 9.60 -1.62 -14.08
CA TYR A 141 10.96 -2.13 -14.22
C TYR A 141 11.93 -1.33 -13.34
N THR A 142 11.86 0.00 -13.39
CA THR A 142 12.70 0.87 -12.58
C THR A 142 12.50 0.60 -11.09
N LEU A 143 11.23 0.52 -10.65
CA LEU A 143 10.88 0.20 -9.27
C LEU A 143 11.47 -1.15 -8.84
N ILE A 144 11.23 -2.22 -9.60
CA ILE A 144 11.73 -3.57 -9.28
C ILE A 144 13.25 -3.59 -9.23
N LYS A 145 13.90 -2.98 -10.23
CA LYS A 145 15.37 -2.92 -10.32
C LYS A 145 15.98 -2.19 -9.14
N THR A 146 15.48 -0.99 -8.79
CA THR A 146 15.94 -0.23 -7.62
C THR A 146 15.69 -1.01 -6.33
N SER A 147 14.50 -1.59 -6.17
CA SER A 147 14.16 -2.41 -4.99
C SER A 147 15.09 -3.61 -4.83
N PHE A 148 15.44 -4.27 -5.93
CA PHE A 148 16.36 -5.40 -5.91
C PHE A 148 17.80 -4.98 -5.61
N LEU A 149 18.31 -3.95 -6.28
CA LEU A 149 19.70 -3.54 -6.15
C LEU A 149 20.00 -2.91 -4.79
N ASP A 150 19.14 -1.99 -4.33
CA ASP A 150 19.42 -1.17 -3.16
C ASP A 150 18.89 -1.80 -1.87
N TYR A 151 17.75 -2.51 -1.94
CA TYR A 151 17.07 -3.07 -0.76
C TYR A 151 17.05 -4.60 -0.73
N LYS A 152 17.63 -5.28 -1.72
CA LYS A 152 17.70 -6.75 -1.83
C LYS A 152 16.33 -7.43 -1.81
N MET A 153 15.30 -6.73 -2.24
CA MET A 153 13.95 -7.29 -2.37
C MET A 153 13.89 -8.22 -3.58
N SER A 154 13.29 -9.40 -3.42
CA SER A 154 13.17 -10.40 -4.51
C SER A 154 11.78 -11.01 -4.64
N ASN A 155 10.88 -10.78 -3.67
CA ASN A 155 9.55 -11.38 -3.68
C ASN A 155 8.51 -10.43 -4.28
N PHE A 156 8.45 -10.39 -5.61
CA PHE A 156 7.51 -9.57 -6.35
C PHE A 156 6.39 -10.42 -6.96
N GLY A 157 5.18 -9.84 -7.00
CA GLY A 157 4.07 -10.30 -7.81
C GLY A 157 3.67 -9.21 -8.79
N ILE A 158 3.22 -9.59 -10.00
CA ILE A 158 2.76 -8.64 -11.01
C ILE A 158 1.25 -8.80 -11.20
N ILE A 159 0.52 -7.68 -11.19
CA ILE A 159 -0.88 -7.62 -11.61
C ILE A 159 -0.95 -6.77 -12.87
N VAL A 160 -1.46 -7.35 -13.95
CA VAL A 160 -1.79 -6.62 -15.18
C VAL A 160 -3.23 -6.12 -15.05
N ASN A 161 -3.39 -4.81 -14.89
CA ASN A 161 -4.70 -4.16 -14.74
C ASN A 161 -5.14 -3.51 -16.07
N MET A 162 -6.43 -3.18 -16.16
CA MET A 162 -7.04 -2.49 -17.32
C MET A 162 -6.86 -3.22 -18.66
N ALA A 163 -6.67 -4.52 -18.65
CA ALA A 163 -6.68 -5.32 -19.86
C ALA A 163 -8.12 -5.65 -20.28
N LEU A 164 -8.40 -5.56 -21.58
CA LEU A 164 -9.74 -5.83 -22.14
C LEU A 164 -10.10 -7.33 -22.14
N SER A 165 -9.10 -8.20 -22.02
CA SER A 165 -9.30 -9.64 -21.96
C SER A 165 -8.14 -10.36 -21.24
N PRO A 166 -8.33 -11.60 -20.76
CA PRO A 166 -7.25 -12.41 -20.22
C PRO A 166 -6.09 -12.64 -21.19
N ILE A 167 -6.40 -12.76 -22.49
CA ILE A 167 -5.39 -12.93 -23.56
C ILE A 167 -4.52 -11.68 -23.64
N GLN A 168 -5.13 -10.49 -23.65
CA GLN A 168 -4.39 -9.24 -23.67
C GLN A 168 -3.56 -9.05 -22.40
N ALA A 169 -4.10 -9.41 -21.23
CA ALA A 169 -3.35 -9.36 -19.97
C ALA A 169 -2.09 -10.22 -20.05
N LYS A 170 -2.22 -11.44 -20.59
CA LYS A 170 -1.08 -12.33 -20.77
C LYS A 170 -0.05 -11.74 -21.75
N LEU A 171 -0.49 -11.22 -22.89
CA LEU A 171 0.41 -10.58 -23.86
C LEU A 171 1.15 -9.37 -23.26
N ASN A 172 0.47 -8.56 -22.45
CA ASN A 172 1.10 -7.44 -21.74
C ASN A 172 2.14 -7.91 -20.72
N PHE A 173 1.84 -8.99 -20.01
CA PHE A 173 2.78 -9.59 -19.06
C PHE A 173 4.01 -10.16 -19.77
N ASP A 174 3.82 -10.91 -20.86
CA ASP A 174 4.90 -11.49 -21.65
C ASP A 174 5.84 -10.40 -22.23
N LYS A 175 5.26 -9.28 -22.69
CA LYS A 175 6.02 -8.10 -23.13
C LYS A 175 6.80 -7.41 -21.99
N PHE A 176 6.25 -7.42 -20.78
CA PHE A 176 6.93 -6.85 -19.62
C PHE A 176 8.13 -7.70 -19.18
N GLN A 177 8.07 -9.01 -19.40
CA GLN A 177 9.14 -9.94 -19.02
C GLN A 177 10.29 -10.01 -20.05
N SER A 178 10.07 -9.60 -21.32
CA SER A 178 11.06 -9.66 -22.40
C SER A 178 12.04 -8.47 -22.35
#